data_a34ca47a59596b2a31a60c6d6da87774
#
_entry.id   a34ca47a59596b2a31a60c6d6da87774
#
_cell.length_a   1.000
_cell.length_b   1.000
_cell.length_c   1.000
_cell.angle_alpha   90.00
_cell.angle_beta   90.00
_cell.angle_gamma   90.00
#
_symmetry.space_group_name_H-M   'P 1'
#
loop_
_entity.id
_entity.type
_entity.pdbx_description
1 polymer ?
#
loop_
_entity_poly.entity_id
_entity_poly.type
_entity_poly.pdbx_seq_one_letter_code
_entity_poly.pdbx_strand_id
1 'polypeptide(L)'
;DLFALHTMGFRGEALASIAAVAQVELRTRLEGEELGTSLCISGSKVETQETISCPQGCNFNVKNLFFNVPARRKFLKSNQTELNNILTEFERIALVNPEISFSLHHNGTEMMNLPAIQLKQRIMGIFGKKINQELLAVNVDTTMIKISGFVGRPETSRKKGARQYFFVNGRYMRHPYFHKAVMDAYERLIPTGEQVSYFIYFDVEPANIDVNIHPTKTEIKFENEQAI
;
A
#
# COMPACT_ATOMS: atom_id res chain seq x y z
N ASP A 1 10.69 -19.16 -4.51
CA ASP A 1 12.06 -18.69 -4.33
C ASP A 1 12.06 -17.24 -3.85
N LEU A 2 12.58 -16.98 -2.64
CA LEU A 2 12.53 -15.67 -2.00
C LEU A 2 13.34 -14.59 -2.75
N PHE A 3 14.31 -15.01 -3.56
CA PHE A 3 15.17 -14.13 -4.35
C PHE A 3 14.58 -13.69 -5.69
N ALA A 4 13.39 -14.17 -6.04
CA ALA A 4 12.70 -13.83 -7.29
C ALA A 4 11.25 -13.36 -7.03
N LEU A 5 11.03 -12.68 -5.90
CA LEU A 5 9.70 -12.25 -5.50
C LEU A 5 9.23 -11.02 -6.29
N HIS A 6 8.22 -11.22 -7.13
CA HIS A 6 7.50 -10.16 -7.83
C HIS A 6 6.09 -9.94 -7.28
N THR A 7 5.63 -10.76 -6.31
CA THR A 7 4.32 -10.65 -5.71
C THR A 7 4.37 -9.97 -4.34
N MET A 8 3.36 -9.16 -4.01
CA MET A 8 3.26 -8.49 -2.72
C MET A 8 3.12 -9.49 -1.56
N GLY A 9 2.29 -10.52 -1.71
CA GLY A 9 2.12 -11.61 -0.76
C GLY A 9 2.88 -12.86 -1.22
N PHE A 10 3.56 -13.58 -0.30
CA PHE A 10 4.33 -14.77 -0.64
C PHE A 10 4.29 -15.88 0.42
N ARG A 11 3.76 -15.64 1.63
CA ARG A 11 3.69 -16.63 2.71
C ARG A 11 2.33 -17.30 2.87
N GLY A 12 1.26 -16.74 2.31
CA GLY A 12 -0.11 -17.24 2.47
C GLY A 12 -0.68 -17.13 3.90
N GLU A 13 0.00 -16.43 4.81
CA GLU A 13 -0.34 -16.41 6.24
C GLU A 13 -1.33 -15.32 6.63
N ALA A 14 -1.50 -14.29 5.83
CA ALA A 14 -2.30 -13.10 6.20
C ALA A 14 -3.77 -13.45 6.43
N LEU A 15 -4.41 -14.16 5.49
CA LEU A 15 -5.81 -14.55 5.61
C LEU A 15 -6.05 -15.55 6.74
N ALA A 16 -5.13 -16.49 6.96
CA ALA A 16 -5.19 -17.41 8.09
C ALA A 16 -5.11 -16.67 9.43
N SER A 17 -4.22 -15.67 9.54
CA SER A 17 -4.12 -14.82 10.73
C SER A 17 -5.37 -13.97 10.98
N ILE A 18 -6.01 -13.46 9.92
CA ILE A 18 -7.28 -12.73 10.01
C ILE A 18 -8.39 -13.68 10.47
N ALA A 19 -8.50 -14.86 9.85
CA ALA A 19 -9.51 -15.86 10.19
C ALA A 19 -9.38 -16.39 11.62
N ALA A 20 -8.18 -16.34 12.21
CA ALA A 20 -7.96 -16.73 13.60
C ALA A 20 -8.62 -15.76 14.61
N VAL A 21 -8.83 -14.51 14.25
CA VAL A 21 -9.32 -13.45 15.15
C VAL A 21 -10.59 -12.77 14.67
N ALA A 22 -11.19 -13.26 13.60
CA ALA A 22 -12.38 -12.70 12.99
C ALA A 22 -13.31 -13.80 12.48
N GLN A 23 -14.51 -13.41 12.07
CA GLN A 23 -15.42 -14.20 11.26
C GLN A 23 -15.22 -13.80 9.80
N VAL A 24 -14.78 -14.73 8.97
CA VAL A 24 -14.46 -14.49 7.55
C VAL A 24 -15.44 -15.26 6.67
N GLU A 25 -16.06 -14.58 5.75
CA GLU A 25 -16.85 -15.15 4.67
C GLU A 25 -16.15 -14.84 3.34
N LEU A 26 -15.78 -15.87 2.59
CA LEU A 26 -15.27 -15.76 1.24
C LEU A 26 -16.32 -16.28 0.27
N ARG A 27 -16.64 -15.49 -0.76
CA ARG A 27 -17.37 -15.93 -1.94
C ARG A 27 -16.47 -15.75 -3.15
N THR A 28 -16.27 -16.83 -3.90
CA THR A 28 -15.36 -16.79 -5.05
C THR A 28 -15.87 -17.64 -6.20
N ARG A 29 -15.67 -17.15 -7.44
CA ARG A 29 -15.98 -17.88 -8.66
C ARG A 29 -14.89 -17.59 -9.71
N LEU A 30 -14.40 -18.64 -10.34
CA LEU A 30 -13.46 -18.53 -11.46
C LEU A 30 -14.17 -18.05 -12.73
N GLU A 31 -13.41 -17.48 -13.63
CA GLU A 31 -13.87 -17.18 -14.99
C GLU A 31 -14.24 -18.47 -15.72
N GLY A 32 -15.37 -18.46 -16.43
CA GLY A 32 -15.87 -19.63 -17.16
C GLY A 32 -16.64 -20.65 -16.32
N GLU A 33 -16.64 -20.57 -15.00
CA GLU A 33 -17.44 -21.45 -14.13
C GLU A 33 -18.86 -20.87 -13.93
N GLU A 34 -19.86 -21.75 -13.93
CA GLU A 34 -21.27 -21.34 -13.66
C GLU A 34 -21.51 -21.07 -12.18
N LEU A 35 -20.89 -21.87 -11.32
CA LEU A 35 -21.04 -21.79 -9.87
C LEU A 35 -19.72 -21.46 -9.20
N GLY A 36 -19.81 -20.82 -8.06
CA GLY A 36 -18.71 -20.49 -7.18
C GLY A 36 -18.78 -21.23 -5.84
N THR A 37 -17.91 -20.86 -4.95
CA THR A 37 -17.82 -21.40 -3.59
C THR A 37 -18.03 -20.30 -2.55
N SER A 38 -18.80 -20.59 -1.52
CA SER A 38 -18.89 -19.84 -0.27
C SER A 38 -18.16 -20.61 0.82
N LEU A 39 -17.26 -19.95 1.54
CA LEU A 39 -16.51 -20.51 2.66
C LEU A 39 -16.67 -19.58 3.87
N CYS A 40 -17.15 -20.09 5.00
CA CYS A 40 -17.26 -19.38 6.26
C CYS A 40 -16.27 -19.96 7.27
N ILE A 41 -15.45 -19.09 7.87
CA ILE A 41 -14.47 -19.44 8.89
C ILE A 41 -14.66 -18.53 10.10
N SER A 42 -14.65 -19.09 11.31
CA SER A 42 -14.72 -18.34 12.56
C SER A 42 -13.66 -18.85 13.54
N GLY A 43 -12.74 -17.97 13.97
CA GLY A 43 -11.69 -18.34 14.91
C GLY A 43 -10.86 -19.55 14.45
N SER A 44 -10.44 -19.56 13.20
CA SER A 44 -9.69 -20.66 12.53
C SER A 44 -10.49 -21.96 12.29
N LYS A 45 -11.78 -21.99 12.57
CA LYS A 45 -12.63 -23.18 12.31
C LYS A 45 -13.48 -22.93 11.08
N VAL A 46 -13.45 -23.86 10.13
CA VAL A 46 -14.39 -23.86 9.00
C VAL A 46 -15.78 -24.23 9.51
N GLU A 47 -16.74 -23.33 9.31
CA GLU A 47 -18.14 -23.55 9.71
C GLU A 47 -18.94 -24.15 8.56
N THR A 48 -18.81 -23.56 7.36
CA THR A 48 -19.49 -24.03 6.15
C THR A 48 -18.62 -23.88 4.92
N GLN A 49 -18.82 -24.78 3.97
CA GLN A 49 -18.30 -24.68 2.62
C GLN A 49 -19.38 -25.18 1.66
N GLU A 50 -19.88 -24.30 0.81
CA GLU A 50 -21.04 -24.56 -0.03
C GLU A 50 -20.80 -24.07 -1.47
N THR A 51 -21.44 -24.74 -2.42
CA THR A 51 -21.51 -24.26 -3.80
C THR A 51 -22.63 -23.23 -3.90
N ILE A 52 -22.31 -22.05 -4.49
CA ILE A 52 -23.27 -20.95 -4.61
C ILE A 52 -23.21 -20.30 -6.00
N SER A 53 -24.27 -19.59 -6.36
CA SER A 53 -24.22 -18.63 -7.45
C SER A 53 -23.68 -17.29 -6.92
N CYS A 54 -22.57 -16.80 -7.50
CA CYS A 54 -21.98 -15.51 -7.16
C CYS A 54 -21.27 -14.88 -8.36
N PRO A 55 -21.01 -13.56 -8.34
CA PRO A 55 -20.19 -12.92 -9.37
C PRO A 55 -18.79 -13.53 -9.47
N GLN A 56 -18.19 -13.44 -10.67
CA GLN A 56 -16.78 -13.78 -10.89
C GLN A 56 -15.87 -12.94 -10.00
N GLY A 57 -14.78 -13.55 -9.51
CA GLY A 57 -13.80 -12.90 -8.64
C GLY A 57 -13.91 -13.37 -7.19
N CYS A 58 -13.32 -12.60 -6.28
CA CYS A 58 -13.30 -12.90 -4.85
C CYS A 58 -13.95 -11.77 -4.05
N ASN A 59 -14.85 -12.16 -3.14
CA ASN A 59 -15.46 -11.25 -2.17
C ASN A 59 -15.13 -11.75 -0.77
N PHE A 60 -14.38 -10.96 -0.01
CA PHE A 60 -14.01 -11.24 1.37
C PHE A 60 -14.80 -10.31 2.31
N ASN A 61 -15.52 -10.92 3.26
CA ASN A 61 -16.16 -10.22 4.35
C ASN A 61 -15.47 -10.58 5.65
N VAL A 62 -14.85 -9.61 6.30
CA VAL A 62 -14.21 -9.77 7.62
C VAL A 62 -15.12 -9.10 8.64
N LYS A 63 -15.72 -9.89 9.53
CA LYS A 63 -16.74 -9.45 10.50
C LYS A 63 -16.23 -9.69 11.92
N ASN A 64 -16.69 -8.86 12.86
CA ASN A 64 -16.45 -9.03 14.28
C ASN A 64 -14.95 -9.21 14.63
N LEU A 65 -14.09 -8.37 14.06
CA LEU A 65 -12.64 -8.39 14.29
C LEU A 65 -12.34 -8.38 15.80
N PHE A 66 -11.48 -9.31 16.23
CA PHE A 66 -11.10 -9.57 17.62
C PHE A 66 -12.24 -10.03 18.54
N PHE A 67 -13.28 -10.69 17.97
CA PHE A 67 -14.41 -11.19 18.78
C PHE A 67 -13.95 -12.18 19.87
N ASN A 68 -12.95 -12.99 19.59
CA ASN A 68 -12.36 -14.00 20.49
C ASN A 68 -11.08 -13.54 21.22
N VAL A 69 -10.66 -12.27 21.04
CA VAL A 69 -9.48 -11.69 21.67
C VAL A 69 -9.83 -10.33 22.30
N PRO A 70 -10.58 -10.31 23.42
CA PRO A 70 -11.10 -9.07 24.02
C PRO A 70 -10.02 -8.05 24.36
N ALA A 71 -8.81 -8.51 24.75
CA ALA A 71 -7.69 -7.64 25.04
C ALA A 71 -7.30 -6.80 23.78
N ARG A 72 -7.15 -7.46 22.63
CA ARG A 72 -6.83 -6.73 21.37
C ARG A 72 -7.95 -5.77 20.96
N ARG A 73 -9.21 -6.15 21.16
CA ARG A 73 -10.35 -5.27 20.86
C ARG A 73 -10.30 -3.98 21.69
N LYS A 74 -9.85 -4.02 22.94
CA LYS A 74 -9.68 -2.84 23.79
C LYS A 74 -8.55 -1.90 23.35
N PHE A 75 -7.58 -2.40 22.57
CA PHE A 75 -6.48 -1.60 22.03
C PHE A 75 -6.81 -0.88 20.72
N LEU A 76 -7.95 -1.15 20.09
CA LEU A 76 -8.42 -0.38 18.95
C LEU A 76 -8.56 1.09 19.35
N LYS A 77 -8.08 1.96 18.50
CA LYS A 77 -8.15 3.41 18.70
C LYS A 77 -9.56 3.93 18.40
N SER A 78 -9.72 5.23 18.36
CA SER A 78 -10.98 5.83 17.92
C SER A 78 -11.27 5.47 16.46
N ASN A 79 -12.55 5.42 16.08
CA ASN A 79 -12.97 5.11 14.71
C ASN A 79 -12.27 6.02 13.68
N GLN A 80 -12.07 7.30 14.01
CA GLN A 80 -11.37 8.23 13.14
C GLN A 80 -9.89 7.87 12.97
N THR A 81 -9.22 7.43 14.03
CA THR A 81 -7.82 6.98 13.96
C THR A 81 -7.68 5.72 13.12
N GLU A 82 -8.57 4.75 13.34
CA GLU A 82 -8.56 3.50 12.55
C GLU A 82 -8.90 3.76 11.08
N LEU A 83 -9.84 4.66 10.80
CA LEU A 83 -10.14 5.07 9.43
C LEU A 83 -8.91 5.70 8.76
N ASN A 84 -8.19 6.58 9.45
CA ASN A 84 -6.97 7.19 8.92
C ASN A 84 -5.88 6.13 8.63
N ASN A 85 -5.76 5.10 9.48
CA ASN A 85 -4.85 3.97 9.24
C ASN A 85 -5.26 3.19 7.98
N ILE A 86 -6.55 2.90 7.82
CA ILE A 86 -7.10 2.23 6.63
C ILE A 86 -6.82 3.07 5.37
N LEU A 87 -7.09 4.37 5.40
CA LEU A 87 -6.83 5.28 4.29
C LEU A 87 -5.35 5.27 3.91
N THR A 88 -4.45 5.28 4.89
CA THR A 88 -3.01 5.24 4.65
C THR A 88 -2.58 3.95 3.93
N GLU A 89 -3.09 2.80 4.33
CA GLU A 89 -2.79 1.53 3.65
C GLU A 89 -3.43 1.46 2.25
N PHE A 90 -4.65 1.97 2.10
CA PHE A 90 -5.32 2.08 0.82
C PHE A 90 -4.55 2.97 -0.16
N GLU A 91 -4.09 4.15 0.28
CA GLU A 91 -3.26 5.07 -0.50
C GLU A 91 -1.98 4.37 -1.02
N ARG A 92 -1.29 3.62 -0.15
CA ARG A 92 -0.07 2.89 -0.51
C ARG A 92 -0.32 1.86 -1.61
N ILE A 93 -1.38 1.08 -1.49
CA ILE A 93 -1.75 0.06 -2.49
C ILE A 93 -2.18 0.71 -3.80
N ALA A 94 -3.00 1.76 -3.74
CA ALA A 94 -3.51 2.45 -4.92
C ALA A 94 -2.40 3.19 -5.70
N LEU A 95 -1.37 3.70 -5.01
CA LEU A 95 -0.22 4.38 -5.62
C LEU A 95 0.70 3.42 -6.39
N VAL A 96 0.81 2.16 -5.97
CA VAL A 96 1.68 1.16 -6.62
C VAL A 96 0.99 0.46 -7.78
N ASN A 97 -0.33 0.50 -7.84
CA ASN A 97 -1.13 -0.18 -8.87
C ASN A 97 -2.05 0.82 -9.59
N PRO A 98 -1.48 1.81 -10.28
CA PRO A 98 -2.30 2.82 -10.97
C PRO A 98 -3.14 2.25 -12.10
N GLU A 99 -2.75 1.11 -12.67
CA GLU A 99 -3.45 0.37 -13.73
C GLU A 99 -4.68 -0.41 -13.24
N ILE A 100 -4.88 -0.51 -11.92
CA ILE A 100 -6.04 -1.17 -11.31
C ILE A 100 -7.05 -0.13 -10.84
N SER A 101 -8.34 -0.36 -11.09
CA SER A 101 -9.41 0.48 -10.52
C SER A 101 -9.64 0.13 -9.06
N PHE A 102 -9.78 1.17 -8.23
CA PHE A 102 -10.08 1.03 -6.81
C PHE A 102 -11.27 1.88 -6.42
N SER A 103 -12.11 1.35 -5.53
CA SER A 103 -13.10 2.14 -4.82
C SER A 103 -13.01 1.89 -3.32
N LEU A 104 -13.26 2.92 -2.53
CA LEU A 104 -13.30 2.84 -1.07
C LEU A 104 -14.60 3.44 -0.57
N HIS A 105 -15.33 2.66 0.22
CA HIS A 105 -16.59 3.06 0.85
C HIS A 105 -16.45 3.00 2.38
N HIS A 106 -17.06 3.95 3.06
CA HIS A 106 -17.15 3.99 4.52
C HIS A 106 -18.59 4.31 4.94
N ASN A 107 -19.19 3.42 5.71
CA ASN A 107 -20.59 3.55 6.18
C ASN A 107 -21.58 3.86 5.03
N GLY A 108 -21.45 3.15 3.90
CA GLY A 108 -22.30 3.34 2.74
C GLY A 108 -21.99 4.55 1.87
N THR A 109 -21.02 5.38 2.24
CA THR A 109 -20.59 6.55 1.46
C THR A 109 -19.31 6.22 0.68
N GLU A 110 -19.30 6.51 -0.62
CA GLU A 110 -18.10 6.41 -1.43
C GLU A 110 -17.13 7.53 -1.04
N MET A 111 -15.95 7.15 -0.55
CA MET A 111 -14.89 8.08 -0.17
C MET A 111 -13.90 8.33 -1.31
N MET A 112 -13.60 7.28 -2.07
CA MET A 112 -12.70 7.35 -3.21
C MET A 112 -13.21 6.45 -4.33
N ASN A 113 -13.06 6.95 -5.57
CA ASN A 113 -13.27 6.20 -6.79
C ASN A 113 -12.10 6.52 -7.73
N LEU A 114 -11.22 5.55 -7.89
CA LEU A 114 -9.94 5.70 -8.60
C LEU A 114 -9.94 4.76 -9.80
N PRO A 115 -10.22 5.24 -11.02
CA PRO A 115 -10.16 4.41 -12.21
C PRO A 115 -8.74 3.97 -12.52
N ALA A 116 -8.57 2.91 -13.32
CA ALA A 116 -7.28 2.55 -13.93
C ALA A 116 -6.77 3.72 -14.78
N ILE A 117 -5.57 4.23 -14.47
CA ILE A 117 -5.03 5.45 -15.07
C ILE A 117 -3.52 5.52 -14.86
N GLN A 118 -2.84 6.50 -15.47
CA GLN A 118 -1.42 6.71 -15.26
C GLN A 118 -1.11 7.24 -13.83
N LEU A 119 0.11 6.99 -13.36
CA LEU A 119 0.54 7.32 -11.99
C LEU A 119 0.28 8.78 -11.59
N LYS A 120 0.58 9.75 -12.47
CA LYS A 120 0.37 11.18 -12.15
C LYS A 120 -1.08 11.49 -11.86
N GLN A 121 -1.99 10.95 -12.67
CA GLN A 121 -3.43 11.12 -12.47
C GLN A 121 -3.92 10.35 -11.24
N ARG A 122 -3.31 9.19 -10.94
CA ARG A 122 -3.59 8.44 -9.71
C ARG A 122 -3.25 9.27 -8.46
N ILE A 123 -2.07 9.90 -8.43
CA ILE A 123 -1.68 10.82 -7.35
C ILE A 123 -2.69 11.96 -7.20
N MET A 124 -3.13 12.55 -8.31
CA MET A 124 -4.16 13.59 -8.30
C MET A 124 -5.52 13.09 -7.80
N GLY A 125 -5.89 11.86 -8.15
CA GLY A 125 -7.14 11.24 -7.69
C GLY A 125 -7.16 11.03 -6.17
N ILE A 126 -6.02 10.74 -5.57
CA ILE A 126 -5.89 10.50 -4.12
C ILE A 126 -5.75 11.83 -3.36
N PHE A 127 -4.88 12.74 -3.80
CA PHE A 127 -4.49 13.92 -3.03
C PHE A 127 -5.07 15.25 -3.55
N GLY A 128 -5.89 15.17 -4.59
CA GLY A 128 -6.54 16.32 -5.20
C GLY A 128 -5.76 16.94 -6.35
N LYS A 129 -6.47 17.68 -7.21
CA LYS A 129 -5.93 18.21 -8.47
C LYS A 129 -4.79 19.22 -8.29
N LYS A 130 -4.74 19.91 -7.15
CA LYS A 130 -3.72 20.92 -6.86
C LYS A 130 -2.30 20.33 -6.89
N ILE A 131 -2.12 19.10 -6.47
CA ILE A 131 -0.81 18.44 -6.43
C ILE A 131 -0.15 18.34 -7.81
N ASN A 132 -0.92 18.37 -8.88
CA ASN A 132 -0.39 18.34 -10.25
C ASN A 132 0.60 19.46 -10.56
N GLN A 133 0.32 20.66 -10.06
CA GLN A 133 1.18 21.85 -10.26
C GLN A 133 2.38 21.85 -9.30
N GLU A 134 2.29 21.07 -8.23
CA GLU A 134 3.31 20.99 -7.19
C GLU A 134 4.44 20.01 -7.53
N LEU A 135 4.27 19.12 -8.51
CA LEU A 135 5.16 18.00 -8.77
C LEU A 135 6.02 18.18 -10.04
N LEU A 136 7.28 17.76 -9.93
CA LEU A 136 8.25 17.57 -11.00
C LEU A 136 8.48 16.08 -11.21
N ALA A 137 8.57 15.64 -12.47
CA ALA A 137 8.90 14.25 -12.77
C ALA A 137 10.39 13.98 -12.52
N VAL A 138 10.68 12.80 -11.99
CA VAL A 138 12.03 12.25 -11.83
C VAL A 138 12.12 10.94 -12.60
N ASN A 139 13.17 10.79 -13.39
CA ASN A 139 13.47 9.55 -14.09
C ASN A 139 14.98 9.43 -14.23
N VAL A 140 15.57 8.43 -13.56
CA VAL A 140 17.00 8.12 -13.57
C VAL A 140 17.14 6.62 -13.84
N ASP A 141 17.93 6.28 -14.84
CA ASP A 141 18.24 4.91 -15.20
C ASP A 141 19.75 4.70 -15.07
N THR A 142 20.15 3.81 -14.18
CA THR A 142 21.55 3.44 -13.95
C THR A 142 21.73 1.94 -14.14
N THR A 143 22.95 1.46 -14.12
CA THR A 143 23.24 0.02 -14.17
C THR A 143 22.79 -0.74 -12.92
N MET A 144 22.53 -0.03 -11.81
CA MET A 144 22.19 -0.63 -10.51
C MET A 144 20.71 -0.51 -10.17
N ILE A 145 20.07 0.59 -10.57
CA ILE A 145 18.70 0.92 -10.16
C ILE A 145 18.04 1.85 -11.17
N LYS A 146 16.75 1.68 -11.34
CA LYS A 146 15.88 2.67 -12.00
C LYS A 146 15.08 3.42 -10.94
N ILE A 147 15.12 4.74 -11.01
CA ILE A 147 14.38 5.63 -10.13
C ILE A 147 13.38 6.41 -10.98
N SER A 148 12.13 6.35 -10.62
CA SER A 148 11.07 7.09 -11.32
C SER A 148 10.09 7.70 -10.32
N GLY A 149 9.24 8.59 -10.79
CA GLY A 149 8.19 9.18 -9.99
C GLY A 149 8.17 10.69 -10.00
N PHE A 150 7.88 11.29 -8.85
CA PHE A 150 7.66 12.72 -8.74
C PHE A 150 8.21 13.28 -7.43
N VAL A 151 8.74 14.50 -7.49
CA VAL A 151 9.20 15.29 -6.33
C VAL A 151 8.53 16.65 -6.33
N GLY A 152 8.33 17.24 -5.16
CA GLY A 152 7.70 18.54 -5.00
C GLY A 152 8.58 19.67 -5.50
N ARG A 153 7.97 20.70 -6.11
CA ARG A 153 8.65 21.95 -6.40
C ARG A 153 9.06 22.63 -5.09
N PRO A 154 10.25 23.27 -5.01
CA PRO A 154 10.69 23.97 -3.78
C PRO A 154 9.66 24.92 -3.22
N GLU A 155 8.96 25.66 -4.08
CA GLU A 155 7.96 26.66 -3.70
C GLU A 155 6.72 26.04 -3.02
N THR A 156 6.60 24.71 -3.07
CA THR A 156 5.48 23.96 -2.46
C THR A 156 5.84 23.30 -1.15
N SER A 157 7.05 23.61 -0.62
CA SER A 157 7.50 23.13 0.69
C SER A 157 6.53 23.54 1.80
N ARG A 158 6.47 22.76 2.85
CA ARG A 158 5.57 23.00 3.98
C ARG A 158 6.10 22.41 5.28
N LYS A 159 5.76 23.04 6.40
CA LYS A 159 6.17 22.56 7.73
C LYS A 159 5.52 21.23 8.13
N LYS A 160 4.31 20.97 7.64
CA LYS A 160 3.55 19.75 7.95
C LYS A 160 2.71 19.29 6.76
N GLY A 161 2.45 17.97 6.68
CA GLY A 161 1.54 17.40 5.69
C GLY A 161 2.16 17.19 4.32
N ALA A 162 3.47 17.21 4.18
CA ALA A 162 4.14 16.74 2.98
C ALA A 162 3.85 15.24 2.77
N ARG A 163 3.54 14.86 1.54
CA ARG A 163 3.23 13.48 1.15
C ARG A 163 4.53 12.80 0.73
N GLN A 164 4.99 11.83 1.50
CA GLN A 164 6.33 11.25 1.34
C GLN A 164 6.23 9.73 1.22
N TYR A 165 6.45 9.23 0.01
CA TYR A 165 6.30 7.83 -0.32
C TYR A 165 7.52 7.32 -1.08
N PHE A 166 8.14 6.26 -0.56
CA PHE A 166 9.07 5.42 -1.28
C PHE A 166 8.44 4.07 -1.58
N PHE A 167 8.68 3.59 -2.79
CA PHE A 167 8.29 2.24 -3.21
C PHE A 167 9.48 1.54 -3.85
N VAL A 168 9.68 0.28 -3.52
CA VAL A 168 10.67 -0.58 -4.16
C VAL A 168 10.00 -1.85 -4.66
N ASN A 169 10.14 -2.14 -5.95
CA ASN A 169 9.51 -3.30 -6.59
C ASN A 169 8.02 -3.46 -6.18
N GLY A 170 7.26 -2.37 -6.21
CA GLY A 170 5.85 -2.36 -5.83
C GLY A 170 5.54 -2.43 -4.33
N ARG A 171 6.52 -2.24 -3.43
CA ARG A 171 6.32 -2.25 -1.99
C ARG A 171 6.59 -0.89 -1.38
N TYR A 172 5.69 -0.41 -0.53
CA TYR A 172 5.95 0.77 0.28
C TYR A 172 7.10 0.50 1.26
N MET A 173 8.01 1.45 1.37
CA MET A 173 9.07 1.40 2.37
C MET A 173 9.24 2.72 3.11
N ARG A 174 9.81 2.63 4.30
CA ARG A 174 10.39 3.75 5.04
C ARG A 174 11.89 3.61 5.00
N HIS A 175 12.58 4.65 4.58
CA HIS A 175 14.02 4.63 4.45
C HIS A 175 14.61 5.97 4.92
N PRO A 176 15.06 6.06 6.19
CA PRO A 176 15.56 7.32 6.75
C PRO A 176 16.73 7.90 5.99
N TYR A 177 17.64 7.05 5.49
CA TYR A 177 18.80 7.47 4.69
C TYR A 177 18.37 8.10 3.37
N PHE A 178 17.47 7.45 2.61
CA PHE A 178 16.95 8.03 1.36
C PHE A 178 16.10 9.27 1.61
N HIS A 179 15.32 9.29 2.70
CA HIS A 179 14.61 10.51 3.08
C HIS A 179 15.59 11.67 3.30
N LYS A 180 16.68 11.41 4.04
CA LYS A 180 17.74 12.41 4.25
C LYS A 180 18.34 12.86 2.92
N ALA A 181 18.70 11.95 2.03
CA ALA A 181 19.28 12.27 0.71
C ALA A 181 18.35 13.18 -0.11
N VAL A 182 17.03 12.87 -0.14
CA VAL A 182 16.05 13.74 -0.78
C VAL A 182 16.04 15.13 -0.12
N MET A 183 15.98 15.21 1.21
CA MET A 183 15.93 16.50 1.91
C MET A 183 17.22 17.31 1.78
N ASP A 184 18.39 16.66 1.75
CA ASP A 184 19.68 17.31 1.53
C ASP A 184 19.74 17.97 0.13
N ALA A 185 19.12 17.36 -0.89
CA ALA A 185 18.99 17.97 -2.22
C ALA A 185 18.17 19.27 -2.22
N TYR A 186 17.29 19.47 -1.22
CA TYR A 186 16.50 20.68 -1.05
C TYR A 186 17.06 21.67 -0.03
N GLU A 187 18.18 21.37 0.65
CA GLU A 187 18.70 22.14 1.80
C GLU A 187 18.80 23.64 1.51
N ARG A 188 19.22 24.02 0.28
CA ARG A 188 19.37 25.42 -0.13
C ARG A 188 18.18 25.98 -0.91
N LEU A 189 17.14 25.18 -1.12
CA LEU A 189 16.01 25.52 -1.99
C LEU A 189 14.75 25.81 -1.20
N ILE A 190 14.67 25.33 0.07
CA ILE A 190 13.48 25.48 0.90
C ILE A 190 13.83 26.05 2.28
N PRO A 191 12.87 26.68 2.99
CA PRO A 191 13.09 27.16 4.34
C PRO A 191 13.46 26.03 5.32
N THR A 192 14.32 26.33 6.28
CA THR A 192 14.72 25.37 7.32
C THR A 192 13.50 24.83 8.08
N GLY A 193 13.44 23.51 8.22
CA GLY A 193 12.35 22.78 8.89
C GLY A 193 11.12 22.57 8.04
N GLU A 194 11.12 22.96 6.77
CA GLU A 194 10.10 22.57 5.81
C GLU A 194 10.47 21.30 5.05
N GLN A 195 9.47 20.67 4.44
CA GLN A 195 9.59 19.43 3.72
C GLN A 195 8.84 19.51 2.39
N VAL A 196 9.30 18.74 1.42
CA VAL A 196 8.63 18.57 0.13
C VAL A 196 7.90 17.24 0.06
N SER A 197 6.86 17.17 -0.77
CA SER A 197 6.21 15.91 -1.12
C SER A 197 7.06 15.15 -2.14
N TYR A 198 7.08 13.83 -2.05
CA TYR A 198 7.68 12.97 -3.06
C TYR A 198 6.98 11.62 -3.16
N PHE A 199 7.02 11.06 -4.37
CA PHE A 199 6.49 9.76 -4.74
C PHE A 199 7.58 9.09 -5.59
N ILE A 200 8.50 8.38 -4.95
CA ILE A 200 9.71 7.85 -5.59
C ILE A 200 9.61 6.33 -5.64
N TYR A 201 9.80 5.79 -6.82
CA TYR A 201 9.72 4.38 -7.15
C TYR A 201 11.10 3.88 -7.55
N PHE A 202 11.54 2.82 -6.89
CA PHE A 202 12.77 2.13 -7.17
C PHE A 202 12.45 0.79 -7.83
N ASP A 203 13.05 0.55 -8.98
CA ASP A 203 13.07 -0.74 -9.66
C ASP A 203 14.48 -1.30 -9.55
N VAL A 204 14.63 -2.37 -8.78
CA VAL A 204 15.91 -2.96 -8.37
C VAL A 204 15.85 -4.45 -8.59
N GLU A 205 16.96 -5.05 -9.01
CA GLU A 205 17.07 -6.50 -9.08
C GLU A 205 16.75 -7.12 -7.70
N PRO A 206 15.77 -8.04 -7.60
CA PRO A 206 15.35 -8.61 -6.32
C PRO A 206 16.49 -9.23 -5.51
N ALA A 207 17.53 -9.74 -6.16
CA ALA A 207 18.72 -10.31 -5.50
C ALA A 207 19.54 -9.27 -4.71
N ASN A 208 19.42 -7.98 -5.03
CA ASN A 208 20.19 -6.90 -4.41
C ASN A 208 19.45 -6.25 -3.22
N ILE A 209 18.31 -6.78 -2.83
CA ILE A 209 17.50 -6.27 -1.71
C ILE A 209 17.05 -7.40 -0.77
N ASP A 210 16.97 -7.10 0.53
CA ASP A 210 16.31 -7.96 1.51
C ASP A 210 15.05 -7.26 2.05
N VAL A 211 13.90 -7.87 1.77
CA VAL A 211 12.57 -7.38 2.19
C VAL A 211 12.07 -8.04 3.47
N ASN A 212 12.79 -9.02 4.00
CA ASN A 212 12.35 -9.84 5.14
C ASN A 212 12.93 -9.39 6.48
N ILE A 213 13.29 -8.12 6.61
CA ILE A 213 13.96 -7.59 7.81
C ILE A 213 12.94 -7.30 8.93
N HIS A 214 11.73 -6.85 8.58
CA HIS A 214 10.71 -6.46 9.54
C HIS A 214 9.37 -7.16 9.27
N PRO A 215 8.59 -7.53 10.31
CA PRO A 215 7.29 -8.18 10.14
C PRO A 215 6.30 -7.41 9.25
N THR A 216 6.33 -6.07 9.29
CA THR A 216 5.49 -5.21 8.46
C THR A 216 6.03 -5.02 7.04
N LYS A 217 7.25 -5.53 6.75
CA LYS A 217 7.92 -5.41 5.44
C LYS A 217 8.02 -3.96 4.92
N THR A 218 8.05 -3.00 5.82
CA THR A 218 8.20 -1.58 5.49
C THR A 218 9.65 -1.10 5.55
N GLU A 219 10.57 -1.95 5.99
CA GLU A 219 12.01 -1.72 5.97
C GLU A 219 12.65 -2.67 4.97
N ILE A 220 13.48 -2.15 4.10
CA ILE A 220 14.16 -2.89 3.04
C ILE A 220 15.63 -2.55 3.13
N LYS A 221 16.49 -3.57 3.11
CA LYS A 221 17.94 -3.41 3.08
C LYS A 221 18.42 -3.56 1.65
N PHE A 222 19.20 -2.62 1.21
CA PHE A 222 19.88 -2.65 -0.09
C PHE A 222 21.32 -3.14 0.09
N GLU A 223 21.81 -3.92 -0.84
CA GLU A 223 23.19 -4.43 -0.79
C GLU A 223 24.21 -3.27 -0.87
N ASN A 224 23.93 -2.22 -1.68
CA ASN A 224 24.77 -1.06 -1.90
C ASN A 224 24.02 0.26 -1.69
N GLU A 225 23.46 0.45 -0.51
CA GLU A 225 22.65 1.62 -0.14
C GLU A 225 23.33 2.97 -0.39
N GLN A 226 24.67 3.04 -0.18
CA GLN A 226 25.43 4.28 -0.36
C GLN A 226 25.67 4.65 -1.83
N ALA A 227 25.54 3.70 -2.74
CA ALA A 227 25.75 3.93 -4.17
C ALA A 227 24.46 4.34 -4.89
N ILE A 228 23.31 4.17 -4.24
CA ILE A 228 21.98 4.59 -4.68
C ILE A 228 21.72 6.03 -4.27
#